data_7c3ae8a50356dbe3a77d0b7493451da2
#
_entry.id   7c3ae8a50356dbe3a77d0b7493451da2
#
_cell.length_a   1.000
_cell.length_b   1.000
_cell.length_c   1.000
_cell.angle_alpha   90.00
_cell.angle_beta   90.00
_cell.angle_gamma   90.00
#
_symmetry.space_group_name_H-M   'P 1'
#
loop_
_entity.id
_entity.type
_entity.pdbx_description
1 polymer ?
#
loop_
_entity_poly.entity_id
_entity_poly.type
_entity_poly.pdbx_seq_one_letter_code
_entity_poly.pdbx_strand_id
1 'polypeptide(L)'
;ICKIYDEKFLAKEKMNAFLAVNRASIHPPRLIHLSYKAKNAKKRVVFVGKGLTYDSGGLSLKPADFMLTMKADKSGAAAVMGIIKAVAELALDLEVHCILGATENMIGGNAYKPDDVLISREGVSIEVRNTDAEGRLVLAD
;
A
#
# COMPACT_ATOMS: atom_id res chain seq x y z
N ILE A 1 5.18 18.04 3.74
CA ILE A 1 6.02 17.53 2.63
C ILE A 1 5.35 16.31 2.04
N CYS A 2 5.37 16.17 0.71
CA CYS A 2 4.87 14.99 0.00
C CYS A 2 5.99 14.46 -0.90
N LYS A 3 6.28 13.16 -0.82
CA LYS A 3 7.18 12.44 -1.71
C LYS A 3 6.44 11.28 -2.34
N ILE A 4 6.60 11.07 -3.63
CA ILE A 4 5.99 9.96 -4.38
C ILE A 4 7.12 9.16 -5.00
N TYR A 5 7.16 7.87 -4.67
CA TYR A 5 8.15 6.93 -5.16
C TYR A 5 7.51 5.99 -6.18
N ASP A 6 8.24 5.72 -7.24
CA ASP A 6 7.82 4.88 -8.36
C ASP A 6 8.23 3.41 -8.19
N GLU A 7 7.88 2.60 -9.17
CA GLU A 7 8.20 1.17 -9.22
C GLU A 7 9.71 0.88 -9.21
N LYS A 8 10.53 1.79 -9.73
CA LYS A 8 11.99 1.65 -9.73
C LYS A 8 12.56 1.81 -8.32
N PHE A 9 12.00 2.76 -7.57
CA PHE A 9 12.35 2.91 -6.16
C PHE A 9 11.94 1.68 -5.36
N LEU A 10 10.71 1.17 -5.55
CA LEU A 10 10.22 -0.03 -4.88
C LEU A 10 11.13 -1.25 -5.15
N ALA A 11 11.55 -1.43 -6.41
CA ALA A 11 12.46 -2.50 -6.79
C ALA A 11 13.84 -2.34 -6.13
N LYS A 12 14.40 -1.13 -6.12
CA LYS A 12 15.67 -0.82 -5.46
C LYS A 12 15.61 -1.12 -3.95
N GLU A 13 14.51 -0.81 -3.30
CA GLU A 13 14.26 -1.05 -1.88
C GLU A 13 13.83 -2.49 -1.59
N LYS A 14 13.76 -3.36 -2.60
CA LYS A 14 13.36 -4.78 -2.49
C LYS A 14 11.94 -4.98 -1.91
N MET A 15 11.04 -4.06 -2.18
CA MET A 15 9.63 -4.14 -1.77
C MET A 15 8.89 -5.12 -2.67
N ASN A 16 9.28 -6.40 -2.61
CA ASN A 16 8.86 -7.40 -3.60
C ASN A 16 7.43 -7.89 -3.36
N ALA A 17 6.96 -7.89 -2.10
CA ALA A 17 5.58 -8.25 -1.78
C ALA A 17 4.61 -7.21 -2.36
N PHE A 18 4.94 -5.92 -2.21
CA PHE A 18 4.19 -4.84 -2.83
C PHE A 18 4.20 -4.94 -4.37
N LEU A 19 5.37 -5.13 -4.97
CA LEU A 19 5.51 -5.27 -6.43
C LEU A 19 4.77 -6.48 -6.97
N ALA A 20 4.70 -7.59 -6.23
CA ALA A 20 3.98 -8.79 -6.64
C ALA A 20 2.49 -8.51 -6.79
N VAL A 21 1.87 -7.78 -5.89
CA VAL A 21 0.46 -7.39 -5.99
C VAL A 21 0.18 -6.61 -7.27
N ASN A 22 1.08 -5.73 -7.68
CA ASN A 22 0.92 -4.91 -8.89
C ASN A 22 1.13 -5.65 -10.22
N ARG A 23 1.75 -6.82 -10.22
CA ARG A 23 2.30 -7.48 -11.43
C ARG A 23 1.33 -7.62 -12.60
N ALA A 24 0.02 -7.72 -12.36
CA ALA A 24 -0.98 -7.82 -13.43
C ALA A 24 -1.63 -6.49 -13.79
N SER A 25 -1.36 -5.40 -13.06
CA SER A 25 -1.90 -4.08 -13.38
C SER A 25 -1.10 -3.41 -14.49
N ILE A 26 -1.80 -2.70 -15.37
CA ILE A 26 -1.18 -1.78 -16.35
C ILE A 26 -0.79 -0.43 -15.72
N HIS A 27 -1.30 -0.15 -14.51
CA HIS A 27 -1.00 1.07 -13.77
C HIS A 27 0.13 0.80 -12.79
N PRO A 28 1.27 1.51 -12.90
CA PRO A 28 2.41 1.28 -12.03
C PRO A 28 2.11 1.69 -10.58
N PRO A 29 2.67 0.97 -9.59
CA PRO A 29 2.44 1.24 -8.18
C PRO A 29 3.12 2.53 -7.74
N ARG A 30 2.63 3.12 -6.65
CA ARG A 30 3.24 4.29 -6.02
C ARG A 30 3.27 4.12 -4.51
N LEU A 31 4.44 4.40 -3.92
CA LEU A 31 4.56 4.59 -2.49
C LEU A 31 4.54 6.09 -2.22
N ILE A 32 3.56 6.54 -1.46
CA ILE A 32 3.37 7.95 -1.15
C ILE A 32 3.74 8.18 0.31
N HIS A 33 4.70 9.07 0.54
CA HIS A 33 5.12 9.46 1.88
C HIS A 33 4.77 10.91 2.14
N LEU A 34 3.83 11.12 3.04
CA LEU A 34 3.48 12.43 3.55
C LEU A 34 4.17 12.64 4.90
N SER A 35 4.67 13.84 5.17
CA SER A 35 5.26 14.16 6.46
C SER A 35 4.91 15.57 6.93
N TYR A 36 4.63 15.66 8.22
CA TYR A 36 4.45 16.90 8.98
C TYR A 36 5.39 16.87 10.17
N LYS A 37 6.05 17.98 10.45
CA LYS A 37 6.91 18.12 11.64
C LYS A 37 6.74 19.49 12.25
N ALA A 38 6.20 19.53 13.45
CA ALA A 38 6.18 20.75 14.25
C ALA A 38 7.59 21.13 14.73
N LYS A 39 7.82 22.44 14.92
CA LYS A 39 9.11 22.95 15.41
C LYS A 39 9.50 22.32 16.77
N ASN A 40 8.49 22.10 17.62
CA ASN A 40 8.67 21.57 18.98
C ASN A 40 8.12 20.15 19.10
N ALA A 41 8.22 19.34 18.03
CA ALA A 41 7.70 17.97 18.03
C ALA A 41 8.31 17.14 19.16
N LYS A 42 7.44 16.61 20.03
CA LYS A 42 7.82 15.80 21.22
C LYS A 42 7.76 14.30 20.93
N LYS A 43 6.97 13.90 19.96
CA LYS A 43 6.76 12.49 19.58
C LYS A 43 6.74 12.34 18.08
N ARG A 44 7.19 11.18 17.62
CA ARG A 44 7.05 10.75 16.22
C ARG A 44 5.99 9.66 16.14
N VAL A 45 5.08 9.79 15.17
CA VAL A 45 4.03 8.83 14.89
C VAL A 45 4.06 8.47 13.40
N VAL A 46 3.89 7.20 13.08
CA VAL A 46 3.81 6.72 11.70
C VAL A 46 2.45 6.05 11.51
N PHE A 47 1.75 6.42 10.46
CA PHE A 47 0.53 5.77 10.00
C PHE A 47 0.79 5.13 8.65
N VAL A 48 0.31 3.91 8.47
CA VAL A 48 0.39 3.19 7.20
C VAL A 48 -1.01 2.92 6.69
N GLY A 49 -1.27 3.26 5.43
CA GLY A 49 -2.60 3.15 4.83
C GLY A 49 -2.61 2.26 3.59
N LYS A 50 -3.49 1.25 3.59
CA LYS A 50 -3.81 0.46 2.41
C LYS A 50 -4.45 1.38 1.35
N GLY A 51 -3.87 1.41 0.16
CA GLY A 51 -4.27 2.27 -0.94
C GLY A 51 -4.60 1.52 -2.22
N LEU A 52 -5.27 0.36 -2.13
CA LEU A 52 -5.70 -0.39 -3.32
C LEU A 52 -6.70 0.46 -4.11
N THR A 53 -6.29 0.91 -5.29
CA THR A 53 -7.15 1.74 -6.17
C THR A 53 -8.24 0.91 -6.82
N TYR A 54 -7.98 -0.39 -6.99
CA TYR A 54 -8.97 -1.43 -7.29
C TYR A 54 -8.49 -2.78 -6.78
N ASP A 55 -9.40 -3.61 -6.27
CA ASP A 55 -9.10 -4.97 -5.83
C ASP A 55 -10.08 -5.97 -6.44
N SER A 56 -9.58 -6.73 -7.42
CA SER A 56 -10.33 -7.84 -8.02
C SER A 56 -10.21 -9.16 -7.22
N GLY A 57 -9.31 -9.21 -6.23
CA GLY A 57 -8.88 -10.44 -5.58
C GLY A 57 -7.71 -11.14 -6.28
N GLY A 58 -7.32 -10.68 -7.48
CA GLY A 58 -6.34 -11.36 -8.29
C GLY A 58 -6.82 -12.74 -8.77
N LEU A 59 -5.96 -13.75 -8.80
CA LEU A 59 -6.35 -15.11 -9.20
C LEU A 59 -7.32 -15.77 -8.20
N SER A 60 -7.30 -15.39 -6.93
CA SER A 60 -8.35 -15.70 -5.96
C SER A 60 -9.51 -14.72 -6.13
N LEU A 61 -10.11 -14.76 -7.32
CA LEU A 61 -11.09 -13.79 -7.83
C LEU A 61 -12.29 -13.63 -6.92
N LYS A 62 -12.61 -12.38 -6.60
CA LYS A 62 -13.84 -12.07 -5.84
C LYS A 62 -15.09 -12.45 -6.65
N PRO A 63 -16.12 -13.08 -6.02
CA PRO A 63 -17.45 -13.14 -6.60
C PRO A 63 -17.97 -11.74 -6.97
N ALA A 64 -18.82 -11.66 -8.00
CA ALA A 64 -19.28 -10.39 -8.56
C ALA A 64 -19.84 -9.42 -7.50
N ASP A 65 -20.68 -9.93 -6.60
CA ASP A 65 -21.30 -9.12 -5.54
C ASP A 65 -20.29 -8.58 -4.52
N PHE A 66 -19.19 -9.29 -4.29
CA PHE A 66 -18.11 -8.85 -3.41
C PHE A 66 -17.07 -7.98 -4.12
N MET A 67 -17.10 -7.92 -5.45
CA MET A 67 -16.21 -7.05 -6.23
C MET A 67 -16.79 -5.65 -6.39
N LEU A 68 -18.10 -5.49 -6.23
CA LEU A 68 -18.76 -4.18 -6.25
C LEU A 68 -18.11 -3.29 -5.19
N THR A 69 -17.92 -2.02 -5.53
CA THR A 69 -17.31 -0.99 -4.66
C THR A 69 -15.81 -1.16 -4.37
N MET A 70 -15.12 -2.15 -4.93
CA MET A 70 -13.69 -2.40 -4.66
C MET A 70 -12.74 -1.29 -5.13
N LYS A 71 -13.21 -0.30 -5.87
CA LYS A 71 -12.49 0.97 -6.06
C LYS A 71 -12.40 1.82 -4.78
N ALA A 72 -13.16 1.49 -3.73
CA ALA A 72 -13.07 2.12 -2.41
C ALA A 72 -12.03 1.45 -1.47
N ASP A 73 -11.34 0.42 -1.92
CA ASP A 73 -10.36 -0.35 -1.13
C ASP A 73 -9.06 0.42 -0.81
N LYS A 74 -9.11 1.72 -1.00
CA LYS A 74 -8.13 2.73 -0.60
C LYS A 74 -8.59 3.56 0.61
N SER A 75 -9.64 3.14 1.30
CA SER A 75 -10.20 3.87 2.44
C SER A 75 -9.18 4.04 3.57
N GLY A 76 -8.29 3.05 3.77
CA GLY A 76 -7.18 3.16 4.74
C GLY A 76 -6.23 4.31 4.39
N ALA A 77 -5.83 4.44 3.12
CA ALA A 77 -5.00 5.55 2.66
C ALA A 77 -5.73 6.90 2.80
N ALA A 78 -7.03 6.94 2.47
CA ALA A 78 -7.85 8.15 2.62
C ALA A 78 -7.94 8.60 4.09
N ALA A 79 -8.14 7.66 5.02
CA ALA A 79 -8.16 7.95 6.45
C ALA A 79 -6.82 8.53 6.94
N VAL A 80 -5.71 7.93 6.53
CA VAL A 80 -4.35 8.38 6.89
C VAL A 80 -4.06 9.78 6.31
N MET A 81 -4.52 10.07 5.10
CA MET A 81 -4.44 11.43 4.52
C MET A 81 -5.26 12.44 5.32
N GLY A 82 -6.46 12.06 5.77
CA GLY A 82 -7.28 12.89 6.65
C GLY A 82 -6.60 13.20 7.98
N ILE A 83 -5.94 12.18 8.57
CA ILE A 83 -5.19 12.34 9.84
C ILE A 83 -4.07 13.38 9.69
N ILE A 84 -3.20 13.24 8.68
CA ILE A 84 -2.06 14.19 8.55
C ILE A 84 -2.53 15.60 8.20
N LYS A 85 -3.63 15.72 7.45
CA LYS A 85 -4.26 17.01 7.18
C LYS A 85 -4.72 17.66 8.49
N ALA A 86 -5.49 16.94 9.31
CA ALA A 86 -5.97 17.44 10.60
C ALA A 86 -4.82 17.81 11.55
N VAL A 87 -3.78 16.97 11.64
CA VAL A 87 -2.59 17.26 12.46
C VAL A 87 -1.91 18.54 12.02
N ALA A 88 -1.80 18.79 10.72
CA ALA A 88 -1.17 19.99 10.17
C ALA A 88 -2.03 21.24 10.39
N GLU A 89 -3.36 21.16 10.19
CA GLU A 89 -4.29 22.27 10.40
C GLU A 89 -4.42 22.67 11.87
N LEU A 90 -4.38 21.67 12.77
CA LEU A 90 -4.41 21.89 14.23
C LEU A 90 -3.04 22.26 14.81
N ALA A 91 -1.99 22.28 13.99
CA ALA A 91 -0.61 22.59 14.38
C ALA A 91 -0.12 21.81 15.62
N LEU A 92 -0.44 20.53 15.69
CA LEU A 92 -0.07 19.68 16.83
C LEU A 92 1.45 19.54 16.98
N ASP A 93 1.95 19.50 18.22
CA ASP A 93 3.40 19.35 18.54
C ASP A 93 3.91 17.93 18.30
N LEU A 94 3.72 17.44 17.08
CA LEU A 94 4.07 16.09 16.63
C LEU A 94 4.96 16.11 15.39
N GLU A 95 5.72 15.05 15.21
CA GLU A 95 6.29 14.64 13.93
C GLU A 95 5.45 13.46 13.40
N VAL A 96 4.76 13.63 12.28
CA VAL A 96 3.86 12.60 11.73
C VAL A 96 4.33 12.22 10.34
N HIS A 97 4.44 10.91 10.11
CA HIS A 97 4.70 10.33 8.82
C HIS A 97 3.51 9.45 8.41
N CYS A 98 3.10 9.58 7.17
CA CYS A 98 2.03 8.78 6.59
C CYS A 98 2.57 8.07 5.34
N ILE A 99 2.49 6.76 5.33
CA ILE A 99 2.96 5.90 4.23
C ILE A 99 1.73 5.26 3.59
N LEU A 100 1.56 5.47 2.27
CA LEU A 100 0.43 4.95 1.52
C LEU A 100 0.94 4.06 0.39
N GLY A 101 0.54 2.80 0.38
CA GLY A 101 0.82 1.88 -0.73
C GLY A 101 -0.30 1.93 -1.76
N ALA A 102 -0.10 2.65 -2.87
CA ALA A 102 -1.09 2.81 -3.93
C ALA A 102 -0.82 1.84 -5.08
N THR A 103 -1.74 0.90 -5.33
CA THR A 103 -1.63 -0.12 -6.37
C THR A 103 -2.98 -0.70 -6.73
N GLU A 104 -3.04 -1.53 -7.77
CA GLU A 104 -4.19 -2.38 -8.09
C GLU A 104 -3.83 -3.86 -7.90
N ASN A 105 -4.81 -4.65 -7.47
CA ASN A 105 -4.77 -6.10 -7.52
C ASN A 105 -5.64 -6.59 -8.68
N MET A 106 -4.99 -7.01 -9.77
CA MET A 106 -5.66 -7.33 -11.01
C MET A 106 -5.36 -8.76 -11.50
N ILE A 107 -6.15 -9.20 -12.48
CA ILE A 107 -5.97 -10.47 -13.17
C ILE A 107 -5.17 -10.20 -14.44
N GLY A 108 -4.24 -11.08 -14.74
CA GLY A 108 -3.45 -11.01 -15.97
C GLY A 108 -2.40 -12.10 -16.05
N GLY A 109 -1.72 -12.19 -17.18
CA GLY A 109 -0.69 -13.20 -17.43
C GLY A 109 0.51 -13.14 -16.48
N ASN A 110 0.77 -11.97 -15.91
CA ASN A 110 1.84 -11.76 -14.94
C ASN A 110 1.38 -11.77 -13.48
N ALA A 111 0.09 -12.07 -13.20
CA ALA A 111 -0.42 -12.08 -11.83
C ALA A 111 0.42 -13.01 -10.93
N TYR A 112 0.62 -12.59 -9.69
CA TYR A 112 1.13 -13.50 -8.67
C TYR A 112 0.07 -14.56 -8.33
N LYS A 113 0.50 -15.69 -7.83
CA LYS A 113 -0.33 -16.90 -7.74
C LYS A 113 -0.30 -17.48 -6.32
N PRO A 114 -1.36 -18.18 -5.91
CA PRO A 114 -1.22 -19.13 -4.81
C PRO A 114 -0.01 -20.05 -5.02
N ASP A 115 0.67 -20.39 -3.95
CA ASP A 115 1.93 -21.14 -3.86
C ASP A 115 3.19 -20.39 -4.35
N ASP A 116 3.08 -19.16 -4.87
CA ASP A 116 4.25 -18.29 -5.04
C ASP A 116 4.89 -18.00 -3.66
N VAL A 117 6.22 -17.98 -3.62
CA VAL A 117 6.98 -17.55 -2.44
C VAL A 117 7.59 -16.17 -2.73
N LEU A 118 7.17 -15.17 -1.98
CA LEU A 118 7.66 -13.80 -2.07
C LEU A 118 8.72 -13.58 -0.99
N ILE A 119 9.70 -12.74 -1.28
CA ILE A 119 10.67 -12.29 -0.29
C ILE A 119 10.38 -10.83 0.02
N SER A 120 9.98 -10.53 1.25
CA SER A 120 9.71 -9.16 1.68
C SER A 120 10.99 -8.31 1.73
N ARG A 121 10.81 -7.00 1.89
CA ARG A 121 11.93 -6.04 2.04
C ARG A 121 12.92 -6.45 3.12
N GLU A 122 12.45 -6.96 4.24
CA GLU A 122 13.28 -7.43 5.36
C GLU A 122 13.83 -8.86 5.17
N GLY A 123 13.61 -9.47 4.00
CA GLY A 123 14.15 -10.80 3.69
C GLY A 123 13.30 -11.98 4.19
N VAL A 124 12.12 -11.71 4.74
CA VAL A 124 11.20 -12.77 5.19
C VAL A 124 10.51 -13.40 3.98
N SER A 125 10.51 -14.73 3.91
CA SER A 125 9.76 -15.46 2.89
C SER A 125 8.28 -15.59 3.27
N ILE A 126 7.43 -15.27 2.31
CA ILE A 126 5.97 -15.27 2.45
C ILE A 126 5.36 -16.17 1.40
N GLU A 127 4.77 -17.29 1.80
CA GLU A 127 3.98 -18.13 0.90
C GLU A 127 2.61 -17.48 0.63
N VAL A 128 2.27 -17.31 -0.63
CA VAL A 128 0.95 -16.79 -1.04
C VAL A 128 -0.06 -17.93 -1.01
N ARG A 129 -1.03 -17.86 -0.09
CA ARG A 129 -2.14 -18.83 -0.02
C ARG A 129 -3.42 -18.29 -0.62
N ASN A 130 -3.55 -16.98 -0.69
CA ASN A 130 -4.72 -16.30 -1.23
C ASN A 130 -4.31 -14.94 -1.78
N THR A 131 -4.54 -14.70 -3.06
CA THR A 131 -4.19 -13.42 -3.70
C THR A 131 -5.17 -12.30 -3.37
N ASP A 132 -6.31 -12.60 -2.73
CA ASP A 132 -7.26 -11.62 -2.16
C ASP A 132 -6.84 -11.17 -0.74
N ALA A 133 -5.65 -11.56 -0.29
CA ALA A 133 -5.02 -11.09 0.93
C ALA A 133 -3.85 -10.12 0.61
N GLU A 134 -3.96 -9.38 -0.47
CA GLU A 134 -2.95 -8.48 -1.04
C GLU A 134 -2.62 -7.29 -0.14
N GLY A 135 -3.62 -6.78 0.59
CA GLY A 135 -3.44 -5.61 1.46
C GLY A 135 -2.34 -5.82 2.49
N ARG A 136 -2.29 -6.98 3.12
CA ARG A 136 -1.22 -7.32 4.08
C ARG A 136 0.15 -7.45 3.43
N LEU A 137 0.22 -7.83 2.13
CA LEU A 137 1.48 -7.89 1.38
C LEU A 137 2.01 -6.49 1.06
N VAL A 138 1.12 -5.58 0.66
CA VAL A 138 1.46 -4.16 0.42
C VAL A 138 1.93 -3.47 1.70
N LEU A 139 1.35 -3.83 2.85
CA LEU A 139 1.69 -3.23 4.14
C LEU A 139 2.91 -3.87 4.82
N ALA A 140 3.32 -5.07 4.39
CA ALA A 140 4.46 -5.80 4.98
C ALA A 140 5.82 -5.22 4.58
N ASP A 141 5.94 -4.66 3.39
CA ASP A 141 7.14 -4.04 2.85
C ASP A 141 7.27 -2.57 3.28
#